data_de5b54a37e8fbe8c97f1814131d1d12b
#
_entry.id   de5b54a37e8fbe8c97f1814131d1d12b
#
_cell.length_a   1.000
_cell.length_b   1.000
_cell.length_c   1.000
_cell.angle_alpha   90.00
_cell.angle_beta   90.00
_cell.angle_gamma   90.00
#
_symmetry.space_group_name_H-M   'P 1'
#
loop_
_entity.id
_entity.type
_entity.pdbx_description
1 polymer ?
#
loop_
_entity_poly.entity_id
_entity_poly.type
_entity_poly.pdbx_seq_one_letter_code
_entity_poly.pdbx_strand_id
1 'polypeptide(L)'
;MKSMTKPLAALAFMVLLSTFGFQLSTAFAAPTVTAVAAGLHHTLVLESDGSLWAMGNNGAGQLGDGTTTDRHVPTLIVRSNVVAIAAGEYHSLFLTTDSNLWAMGGNANGELGDGTTTDQHSPEQITFTGGVTAISAGGLHSLFLKGNALWGMGWNGYGQLGTGNSVDVHGASQLVSSNVYLISAGYEHSLYETTDGSLWAMGQNLFGQLGDGTQNTQYTPEEVLTNHSVFNGVYAISAGFVDSLYLYGSTFLGVSVWGMGYNYAGELGDGTTTERNSAVETVSSGGSAVACGFGVSLLLKSDGSLWQTENDVWTEIVSSNVTAMTLGYDGRILYIQSDGSLWGVGNNYYGQLGDGTTNNATRFERIIPPLQFVVTNLAVSAGTNLVFKGLNEFGIGSTVVFSSTNVALPLNQWTPVWTNGLGGGNFSFTVTNAVNPAFPQRFYRLKLLQLL
;
A
#
# COMPACT_ATOMS: atom_id res chain seq x y z
N MET A 1 -37.75 7.32 9.76
CA MET A 1 -36.58 6.83 9.05
C MET A 1 -35.61 7.98 8.94
N LYS A 2 -34.53 7.98 9.76
CA LYS A 2 -33.48 9.00 9.68
C LYS A 2 -32.40 8.48 8.72
N SER A 3 -32.31 9.10 7.55
CA SER A 3 -31.21 8.92 6.61
C SER A 3 -29.93 9.44 7.24
N MET A 4 -29.03 8.54 7.62
CA MET A 4 -27.65 8.92 7.98
C MET A 4 -26.86 9.06 6.67
N THR A 5 -26.75 10.27 6.17
CA THR A 5 -25.77 10.62 5.15
C THR A 5 -24.39 10.68 5.80
N LYS A 6 -23.52 9.69 5.52
CA LYS A 6 -22.10 9.75 5.89
C LYS A 6 -21.43 10.92 5.13
N PRO A 7 -20.58 11.73 5.78
CA PRO A 7 -19.94 12.85 5.08
C PRO A 7 -18.83 12.32 4.16
N LEU A 8 -19.01 12.54 2.87
CA LEU A 8 -17.96 12.39 1.85
C LEU A 8 -16.85 13.41 2.04
N ALA A 9 -15.67 13.06 1.55
CA ALA A 9 -14.45 13.86 1.60
C ALA A 9 -14.69 15.31 1.16
N ALA A 10 -14.57 16.25 2.08
CA ALA A 10 -14.60 17.67 1.77
C ALA A 10 -13.19 18.10 1.39
N LEU A 11 -12.91 18.27 0.09
CA LEU A 11 -11.75 19.04 -0.37
C LEU A 11 -12.02 20.49 -0.02
N ALA A 12 -11.46 20.99 1.09
CA ALA A 12 -11.61 22.36 1.52
C ALA A 12 -10.56 23.23 0.81
N PHE A 13 -10.94 23.86 -0.29
CA PHE A 13 -10.17 24.92 -0.91
C PHE A 13 -10.55 26.25 -0.26
N MET A 14 -9.63 26.83 0.49
CA MET A 14 -9.85 28.10 1.18
C MET A 14 -9.20 29.23 0.38
N VAL A 15 -10.01 30.12 -0.20
CA VAL A 15 -9.53 31.32 -0.89
C VAL A 15 -9.76 32.53 0.00
N LEU A 16 -8.69 33.19 0.41
CA LEU A 16 -8.71 34.45 1.14
C LEU A 16 -8.63 35.62 0.13
N LEU A 17 -9.70 36.39 -0.03
CA LEU A 17 -9.72 37.58 -0.85
C LEU A 17 -9.43 38.80 0.05
N SER A 18 -8.21 39.35 0.01
CA SER A 18 -7.90 40.63 0.63
C SER A 18 -7.96 41.76 -0.39
N THR A 19 -8.33 42.98 0.04
CA THR A 19 -8.53 44.17 -0.81
C THR A 19 -7.27 44.72 -1.48
N PHE A 20 -6.10 44.11 -1.25
CA PHE A 20 -4.83 44.46 -1.90
C PHE A 20 -4.07 43.18 -2.32
N GLY A 21 -4.26 42.83 -3.57
CA GLY A 21 -3.49 41.76 -4.24
C GLY A 21 -4.03 40.34 -3.99
N PHE A 22 -4.48 39.72 -5.08
CA PHE A 22 -4.79 38.27 -5.08
C PHE A 22 -3.47 37.53 -4.89
N GLN A 23 -3.25 37.00 -3.71
CA GLN A 23 -2.29 35.87 -3.57
C GLN A 23 -3.08 34.58 -3.74
N LEU A 24 -2.94 33.94 -4.90
CA LEU A 24 -3.20 32.51 -4.98
C LEU A 24 -2.18 31.86 -4.05
N SER A 25 -2.63 31.33 -2.91
CA SER A 25 -1.81 30.34 -2.23
C SER A 25 -1.59 29.21 -3.22
N THR A 26 -0.35 28.83 -3.42
CA THR A 26 0.15 27.76 -4.27
C THR A 26 -0.87 26.63 -4.38
N ALA A 27 -1.14 26.21 -5.60
CA ALA A 27 -1.89 24.98 -5.86
C ALA A 27 -1.29 23.91 -4.95
N PHE A 28 -2.08 23.36 -4.04
CA PHE A 28 -1.65 22.16 -3.33
C PHE A 28 -1.45 21.10 -4.41
N ALA A 29 -0.23 20.60 -4.53
CA ALA A 29 0.00 19.44 -5.37
C ALA A 29 -0.97 18.36 -4.93
N ALA A 30 -1.62 17.71 -5.88
CA ALA A 30 -2.46 16.56 -5.57
C ALA A 30 -1.62 15.51 -4.85
N PRO A 31 -2.18 14.77 -3.86
CA PRO A 31 -1.47 13.69 -3.24
C PRO A 31 -0.99 12.70 -4.31
N THR A 32 0.20 12.19 -4.14
CA THR A 32 0.81 11.19 -5.03
C THR A 32 0.87 9.85 -4.31
N VAL A 33 0.81 8.75 -5.05
CA VAL A 33 0.99 7.42 -4.46
C VAL A 33 2.43 7.29 -3.98
N THR A 34 2.60 6.89 -2.72
CA THR A 34 3.90 6.70 -2.07
C THR A 34 4.20 5.25 -1.73
N ALA A 35 3.16 4.43 -1.52
CA ALA A 35 3.29 3.00 -1.32
C ALA A 35 2.06 2.25 -1.85
N VAL A 36 2.28 1.01 -2.25
CA VAL A 36 1.25 0.06 -2.67
C VAL A 36 1.54 -1.31 -2.07
N ALA A 37 0.51 -1.99 -1.59
CA ALA A 37 0.59 -3.36 -1.11
C ALA A 37 -0.47 -4.22 -1.79
N ALA A 38 -0.05 -5.37 -2.30
CA ALA A 38 -0.91 -6.32 -3.00
C ALA A 38 -1.09 -7.57 -2.15
N GLY A 39 -2.32 -7.82 -1.71
CA GLY A 39 -2.72 -9.10 -1.12
C GLY A 39 -3.05 -10.14 -2.18
N LEU A 40 -3.78 -11.23 -1.83
CA LEU A 40 -4.19 -12.22 -2.82
C LEU A 40 -5.13 -11.58 -3.85
N HIS A 41 -6.20 -10.92 -3.41
CA HIS A 41 -7.22 -10.36 -4.32
C HIS A 41 -7.64 -8.93 -3.96
N HIS A 42 -6.84 -8.22 -3.16
CA HIS A 42 -7.10 -6.82 -2.83
C HIS A 42 -5.81 -6.00 -2.89
N THR A 43 -5.96 -4.70 -2.98
CA THR A 43 -4.86 -3.76 -3.07
C THR A 43 -5.08 -2.63 -2.08
N LEU A 44 -4.02 -2.27 -1.38
CA LEU A 44 -3.92 -1.07 -0.54
C LEU A 44 -3.04 -0.04 -1.22
N VAL A 45 -3.44 1.22 -1.16
CA VAL A 45 -2.68 2.36 -1.72
C VAL A 45 -2.52 3.42 -0.64
N LEU A 46 -1.31 3.86 -0.43
CA LEU A 46 -0.97 4.97 0.47
C LEU A 46 -0.56 6.19 -0.34
N GLU A 47 -1.17 7.33 -0.04
CA GLU A 47 -0.83 8.60 -0.67
C GLU A 47 0.04 9.48 0.25
N SER A 48 0.68 10.49 -0.34
CA SER A 48 1.64 11.38 0.34
C SER A 48 1.03 12.26 1.43
N ASP A 49 -0.30 12.37 1.51
CA ASP A 49 -1.02 13.05 2.59
C ASP A 49 -1.35 12.13 3.76
N GLY A 50 -0.92 10.86 3.69
CA GLY A 50 -1.20 9.82 4.67
C GLY A 50 -2.59 9.22 4.54
N SER A 51 -3.30 9.42 3.44
CA SER A 51 -4.58 8.76 3.17
C SER A 51 -4.35 7.30 2.71
N LEU A 52 -5.19 6.39 3.23
CA LEU A 52 -5.22 4.97 2.86
C LEU A 52 -6.46 4.70 2.00
N TRP A 53 -6.23 4.08 0.86
CA TRP A 53 -7.26 3.62 -0.07
C TRP A 53 -7.17 2.12 -0.25
N ALA A 54 -8.32 1.47 -0.51
CA ALA A 54 -8.37 0.03 -0.74
C ALA A 54 -9.34 -0.32 -1.87
N MET A 55 -9.07 -1.43 -2.58
CA MET A 55 -9.87 -1.93 -3.72
C MET A 55 -9.66 -3.43 -3.91
N GLY A 56 -10.59 -4.07 -4.59
CA GLY A 56 -10.59 -5.51 -4.86
C GLY A 56 -11.59 -6.27 -3.99
N ASN A 57 -11.26 -7.53 -3.70
CA ASN A 57 -12.07 -8.42 -2.89
C ASN A 57 -12.27 -7.89 -1.46
N ASN A 58 -13.48 -8.04 -0.94
CA ASN A 58 -13.85 -7.61 0.41
C ASN A 58 -14.67 -8.65 1.18
N GLY A 59 -14.69 -9.89 0.73
CA GLY A 59 -15.52 -10.94 1.32
C GLY A 59 -15.30 -11.16 2.81
N ALA A 60 -14.09 -10.96 3.32
CA ALA A 60 -13.74 -11.01 4.74
C ALA A 60 -13.65 -9.61 5.41
N GLY A 61 -13.96 -8.52 4.68
CA GLY A 61 -13.81 -7.15 5.18
C GLY A 61 -12.40 -6.58 5.07
N GLN A 62 -11.53 -7.19 4.28
CA GLN A 62 -10.11 -6.81 4.12
C GLN A 62 -9.86 -5.40 3.59
N LEU A 63 -10.88 -4.76 3.00
CA LEU A 63 -10.80 -3.35 2.59
C LEU A 63 -11.04 -2.38 3.77
N GLY A 64 -11.74 -2.82 4.83
CA GLY A 64 -11.98 -2.00 6.01
C GLY A 64 -13.00 -0.88 5.85
N ASP A 65 -13.86 -0.90 4.85
CA ASP A 65 -14.87 0.12 4.57
C ASP A 65 -16.18 -0.05 5.37
N GLY A 66 -16.20 -1.00 6.30
CA GLY A 66 -17.36 -1.36 7.12
C GLY A 66 -18.35 -2.29 6.42
N THR A 67 -17.98 -2.87 5.28
CA THR A 67 -18.81 -3.79 4.49
C THR A 67 -18.02 -5.06 4.12
N THR A 68 -18.69 -5.99 3.43
CA THR A 68 -18.07 -7.16 2.79
C THR A 68 -18.28 -7.14 1.28
N THR A 69 -18.47 -5.95 0.69
CA THR A 69 -18.72 -5.79 -0.74
C THR A 69 -17.44 -5.39 -1.45
N ASP A 70 -17.10 -6.08 -2.52
CA ASP A 70 -15.93 -5.79 -3.36
C ASP A 70 -15.95 -4.36 -3.90
N ARG A 71 -14.78 -3.77 -4.08
CA ARG A 71 -14.63 -2.42 -4.63
C ARG A 71 -13.78 -2.47 -5.89
N HIS A 72 -14.38 -2.10 -7.01
CA HIS A 72 -13.70 -2.08 -8.31
C HIS A 72 -12.99 -0.74 -8.58
N VAL A 73 -13.13 0.21 -7.68
CA VAL A 73 -12.42 1.50 -7.69
C VAL A 73 -11.81 1.76 -6.32
N PRO A 74 -10.72 2.53 -6.23
CA PRO A 74 -10.13 2.89 -4.95
C PRO A 74 -11.15 3.55 -4.02
N THR A 75 -11.29 3.02 -2.82
CA THR A 75 -12.22 3.49 -1.79
C THR A 75 -11.42 4.01 -0.60
N LEU A 76 -11.72 5.23 -0.15
CA LEU A 76 -11.01 5.85 0.98
C LEU A 76 -11.37 5.14 2.29
N ILE A 77 -10.35 4.64 2.99
CA ILE A 77 -10.49 3.95 4.27
C ILE A 77 -10.07 4.87 5.43
N VAL A 78 -8.87 5.44 5.35
CA VAL A 78 -8.34 6.39 6.33
C VAL A 78 -7.92 7.67 5.63
N ARG A 79 -8.28 8.83 6.19
CA ARG A 79 -8.07 10.14 5.54
C ARG A 79 -6.65 10.67 5.65
N SER A 80 -5.90 10.27 6.67
CA SER A 80 -4.56 10.80 6.95
C SER A 80 -3.90 10.00 8.06
N ASN A 81 -2.63 10.28 8.32
CA ASN A 81 -1.81 9.70 9.40
C ASN A 81 -1.32 8.26 9.15
N VAL A 82 -1.60 7.64 8.03
CA VAL A 82 -1.03 6.33 7.68
C VAL A 82 0.40 6.53 7.16
N VAL A 83 1.33 5.68 7.60
CA VAL A 83 2.75 5.75 7.22
C VAL A 83 3.29 4.45 6.62
N ALA A 84 2.61 3.32 6.84
CA ALA A 84 2.97 2.03 6.24
C ALA A 84 1.73 1.16 6.06
N ILE A 85 1.76 0.28 5.05
CA ILE A 85 0.68 -0.63 4.67
C ILE A 85 1.25 -2.01 4.36
N ALA A 86 0.50 -3.07 4.69
CA ALA A 86 0.80 -4.44 4.28
C ALA A 86 -0.51 -5.19 4.01
N ALA A 87 -0.50 -6.08 3.03
CA ALA A 87 -1.67 -6.84 2.60
C ALA A 87 -1.33 -8.34 2.55
N GLY A 88 -2.09 -9.13 3.29
CA GLY A 88 -2.00 -10.59 3.30
C GLY A 88 -2.99 -11.24 2.33
N GLU A 89 -3.35 -12.50 2.58
CA GLU A 89 -4.33 -13.19 1.73
C GLU A 89 -5.71 -12.56 1.85
N TYR A 90 -6.24 -12.46 3.07
CA TYR A 90 -7.58 -11.93 3.37
C TYR A 90 -7.58 -10.85 4.46
N HIS A 91 -6.40 -10.34 4.85
CA HIS A 91 -6.30 -9.31 5.88
C HIS A 91 -5.38 -8.19 5.46
N SER A 92 -5.49 -7.06 6.12
CA SER A 92 -4.72 -5.86 5.86
C SER A 92 -4.21 -5.26 7.17
N LEU A 93 -2.99 -4.75 7.12
CA LEU A 93 -2.34 -4.03 8.23
C LEU A 93 -1.95 -2.63 7.79
N PHE A 94 -1.99 -1.69 8.71
CA PHE A 94 -1.38 -0.38 8.50
C PHE A 94 -0.84 0.22 9.81
N LEU A 95 0.16 1.08 9.67
CA LEU A 95 0.71 1.87 10.75
C LEU A 95 0.31 3.33 10.61
N THR A 96 0.09 3.97 11.76
CA THR A 96 -0.15 5.40 11.87
C THR A 96 1.09 6.14 12.41
N THR A 97 1.14 7.47 12.22
CA THR A 97 2.28 8.33 12.63
C THR A 97 2.61 8.26 14.12
N ASP A 98 1.67 7.85 14.95
CA ASP A 98 1.85 7.60 16.39
C ASP A 98 2.33 6.18 16.71
N SER A 99 2.78 5.44 15.69
CA SER A 99 3.32 4.07 15.77
C SER A 99 2.31 3.04 16.31
N ASN A 100 1.02 3.26 16.07
CA ASN A 100 -0.03 2.27 16.36
C ASN A 100 -0.24 1.35 15.16
N LEU A 101 -0.39 0.06 15.47
CA LEU A 101 -0.76 -0.97 14.51
C LEU A 101 -2.29 -1.07 14.42
N TRP A 102 -2.80 -1.09 13.21
CA TRP A 102 -4.20 -1.31 12.87
C TRP A 102 -4.32 -2.51 11.95
N ALA A 103 -5.39 -3.28 12.12
CA ALA A 103 -5.66 -4.47 11.31
C ALA A 103 -7.13 -4.54 10.91
N MET A 104 -7.44 -5.22 9.80
CA MET A 104 -8.80 -5.43 9.28
C MET A 104 -8.83 -6.62 8.33
N GLY A 105 -9.99 -7.25 8.16
CA GLY A 105 -10.19 -8.38 7.27
C GLY A 105 -10.38 -9.70 8.00
N GLY A 106 -9.99 -10.80 7.33
CA GLY A 106 -10.06 -12.17 7.82
C GLY A 106 -9.23 -12.38 9.08
N ASN A 107 -9.79 -13.15 10.01
CA ASN A 107 -9.18 -13.39 11.33
C ASN A 107 -9.39 -14.84 11.83
N ALA A 108 -9.71 -15.77 10.95
CA ALA A 108 -10.05 -17.14 11.34
C ALA A 108 -8.95 -17.86 12.13
N ASN A 109 -7.68 -17.48 11.94
CA ASN A 109 -6.53 -18.02 12.65
C ASN A 109 -5.90 -16.99 13.62
N GLY A 110 -6.52 -15.82 13.81
CA GLY A 110 -6.00 -14.74 14.67
C GLY A 110 -5.01 -13.82 13.96
N GLU A 111 -5.08 -13.68 12.63
CA GLU A 111 -4.18 -12.90 11.79
C GLU A 111 -4.13 -11.41 12.19
N LEU A 112 -5.21 -10.90 12.78
CA LEU A 112 -5.31 -9.51 13.23
C LEU A 112 -4.65 -9.27 14.58
N GLY A 113 -4.49 -10.33 15.42
CA GLY A 113 -3.80 -10.24 16.71
C GLY A 113 -4.59 -9.53 17.81
N ASP A 114 -5.89 -9.40 17.67
CA ASP A 114 -6.82 -8.77 18.65
C ASP A 114 -7.21 -9.70 19.81
N GLY A 115 -6.71 -10.94 19.79
CA GLY A 115 -7.05 -12.00 20.76
C GLY A 115 -8.31 -12.78 20.40
N THR A 116 -8.93 -12.52 19.25
CA THR A 116 -10.11 -13.21 18.73
C THR A 116 -9.81 -13.96 17.45
N THR A 117 -10.82 -14.62 16.90
CA THR A 117 -10.80 -15.24 15.56
C THR A 117 -11.99 -14.70 14.72
N THR A 118 -12.44 -13.49 15.00
CA THR A 118 -13.58 -12.87 14.33
C THR A 118 -13.08 -11.86 13.31
N ASP A 119 -13.57 -11.93 12.08
CA ASP A 119 -13.25 -11.00 11.00
C ASP A 119 -13.64 -9.56 11.37
N GLN A 120 -12.80 -8.60 11.03
CA GLN A 120 -13.02 -7.17 11.28
C GLN A 120 -13.24 -6.43 9.96
N HIS A 121 -14.46 -5.95 9.75
CA HIS A 121 -14.83 -5.25 8.51
C HIS A 121 -14.46 -3.75 8.50
N SER A 122 -13.97 -3.25 9.61
CA SER A 122 -13.45 -1.88 9.78
C SER A 122 -12.10 -1.94 10.48
N PRO A 123 -11.21 -0.97 10.28
CA PRO A 123 -9.94 -0.94 10.97
C PRO A 123 -10.10 -1.01 12.50
N GLU A 124 -9.42 -1.96 13.12
CA GLU A 124 -9.32 -2.10 14.57
C GLU A 124 -7.87 -1.85 15.01
N GLN A 125 -7.72 -1.04 16.06
CA GLN A 125 -6.40 -0.80 16.65
C GLN A 125 -5.99 -2.00 17.49
N ILE A 126 -4.85 -2.60 17.15
CA ILE A 126 -4.26 -3.65 17.96
C ILE A 126 -3.59 -3.04 19.18
N THR A 127 -4.08 -3.44 20.35
CA THR A 127 -3.71 -2.79 21.62
C THR A 127 -2.28 -3.10 22.04
N PHE A 128 -1.36 -2.25 21.58
CA PHE A 128 0.02 -2.20 22.04
C PHE A 128 0.36 -0.84 22.62
N THR A 129 1.14 -0.85 23.67
CA THR A 129 1.76 0.39 24.16
C THR A 129 2.85 0.84 23.20
N GLY A 130 2.51 1.54 22.12
CA GLY A 130 3.37 2.29 21.20
C GLY A 130 4.61 1.59 20.61
N GLY A 131 5.17 2.17 19.58
CA GLY A 131 6.52 1.83 19.11
C GLY A 131 6.64 0.75 18.05
N VAL A 132 5.57 0.44 17.30
CA VAL A 132 5.66 -0.41 16.10
C VAL A 132 6.36 0.37 14.99
N THR A 133 7.38 -0.24 14.38
CA THR A 133 8.27 0.41 13.40
C THR A 133 8.20 -0.22 12.01
N ALA A 134 7.77 -1.47 11.88
CA ALA A 134 7.59 -2.17 10.61
C ALA A 134 6.48 -3.21 10.71
N ILE A 135 5.85 -3.51 9.59
CA ILE A 135 4.77 -4.50 9.44
C ILE A 135 4.98 -5.33 8.19
N SER A 136 4.58 -6.60 8.25
CA SER A 136 4.51 -7.50 7.10
C SER A 136 3.34 -8.45 7.25
N ALA A 137 2.56 -8.66 6.19
CA ALA A 137 1.42 -9.56 6.17
C ALA A 137 1.71 -10.72 5.21
N GLY A 138 1.64 -11.93 5.71
CA GLY A 138 1.79 -13.15 4.95
C GLY A 138 0.45 -13.72 4.47
N GLY A 139 0.38 -15.01 4.10
CA GLY A 139 -0.88 -15.65 3.73
C GLY A 139 -1.90 -15.48 4.86
N LEU A 140 -1.67 -16.17 5.96
CA LEU A 140 -2.58 -16.21 7.11
C LEU A 140 -1.86 -15.87 8.45
N HIS A 141 -0.77 -15.11 8.39
CA HIS A 141 -0.07 -14.64 9.57
C HIS A 141 0.46 -13.22 9.37
N SER A 142 0.74 -12.56 10.45
CA SER A 142 1.25 -11.19 10.47
C SER A 142 2.51 -11.08 11.31
N LEU A 143 3.45 -10.28 10.85
CA LEU A 143 4.68 -9.94 11.56
C LEU A 143 4.78 -8.43 11.74
N PHE A 144 5.37 -8.00 12.85
CA PHE A 144 5.70 -6.60 13.05
C PHE A 144 6.94 -6.45 13.94
N LEU A 145 7.62 -5.33 13.80
CA LEU A 145 8.69 -4.92 14.69
C LEU A 145 8.17 -3.92 15.71
N LYS A 146 8.52 -4.15 16.98
CA LYS A 146 8.34 -3.19 18.06
C LYS A 146 9.71 -2.90 18.68
N GLY A 147 10.22 -1.71 18.41
CA GLY A 147 11.67 -1.48 18.55
C GLY A 147 12.42 -2.44 17.62
N ASN A 148 13.38 -3.20 18.17
CA ASN A 148 14.13 -4.23 17.43
C ASN A 148 13.68 -5.65 17.82
N ALA A 149 12.50 -5.83 18.40
CA ALA A 149 11.92 -7.12 18.72
C ALA A 149 10.93 -7.54 17.62
N LEU A 150 10.98 -8.80 17.21
CA LEU A 150 10.01 -9.40 16.29
C LEU A 150 8.78 -9.90 17.07
N TRP A 151 7.64 -9.54 16.60
CA TRP A 151 6.32 -9.98 17.06
C TRP A 151 5.54 -10.61 15.93
N GLY A 152 4.65 -11.53 16.26
CA GLY A 152 3.80 -12.16 15.27
C GLY A 152 2.49 -12.67 15.83
N MET A 153 1.54 -12.94 14.92
CA MET A 153 0.20 -13.44 15.18
C MET A 153 -0.36 -14.15 13.95
N GLY A 154 -1.40 -14.94 14.14
CA GLY A 154 -2.09 -15.69 13.09
C GLY A 154 -1.74 -17.15 13.05
N TRP A 155 -1.91 -17.74 11.87
CA TRP A 155 -1.68 -19.15 11.60
C TRP A 155 -0.22 -19.54 11.79
N ASN A 156 -0.03 -20.73 12.38
CA ASN A 156 1.30 -21.26 12.67
C ASN A 156 1.44 -22.75 12.33
N GLY A 157 0.57 -23.28 11.47
CA GLY A 157 0.52 -24.71 11.14
C GLY A 157 1.83 -25.29 10.63
N TYR A 158 2.68 -24.50 9.97
CA TYR A 158 4.02 -24.89 9.54
C TYR A 158 5.15 -24.28 10.41
N GLY A 159 4.82 -23.61 11.51
CA GLY A 159 5.84 -22.97 12.34
C GLY A 159 6.34 -21.61 11.80
N GLN A 160 5.58 -20.95 10.95
CA GLN A 160 5.94 -19.67 10.35
C GLN A 160 6.08 -18.50 11.35
N LEU A 161 5.63 -18.69 12.59
CA LEU A 161 5.87 -17.79 13.71
C LEU A 161 7.10 -18.17 14.55
N GLY A 162 7.74 -19.32 14.29
CA GLY A 162 8.99 -19.72 14.95
C GLY A 162 8.86 -20.01 16.45
N THR A 163 7.67 -20.35 16.93
CA THR A 163 7.38 -20.55 18.37
C THR A 163 7.83 -21.93 18.91
N GLY A 164 8.40 -22.80 18.06
CA GLY A 164 8.78 -24.17 18.39
C GLY A 164 7.63 -25.17 18.34
N ASN A 165 6.46 -24.75 17.82
CA ASN A 165 5.27 -25.61 17.68
C ASN A 165 4.41 -25.13 16.49
N SER A 166 3.27 -25.78 16.27
CA SER A 166 2.32 -25.47 15.20
C SER A 166 0.99 -24.91 15.70
N VAL A 167 0.99 -24.24 16.86
CA VAL A 167 -0.21 -23.66 17.46
C VAL A 167 -0.36 -22.21 17.01
N ASP A 168 -1.55 -21.86 16.52
CA ASP A 168 -1.90 -20.51 16.09
C ASP A 168 -1.82 -19.51 17.25
N VAL A 169 -1.50 -18.27 16.93
CA VAL A 169 -1.30 -17.19 17.89
C VAL A 169 -2.34 -16.10 17.63
N HIS A 170 -3.44 -16.13 18.41
CA HIS A 170 -4.57 -15.22 18.18
C HIS A 170 -4.34 -13.80 18.71
N GLY A 171 -3.49 -13.64 19.72
CA GLY A 171 -3.05 -12.34 20.23
C GLY A 171 -1.58 -12.14 19.94
N ALA A 172 -1.18 -10.94 19.55
CA ALA A 172 0.19 -10.68 19.17
C ALA A 172 1.19 -11.09 20.27
N SER A 173 2.19 -11.87 19.89
CA SER A 173 3.19 -12.46 20.79
C SER A 173 4.60 -12.12 20.32
N GLN A 174 5.50 -11.92 21.28
CA GLN A 174 6.92 -11.70 20.98
C GLN A 174 7.59 -13.01 20.57
N LEU A 175 8.18 -13.02 19.36
CA LEU A 175 8.85 -14.18 18.77
C LEU A 175 10.37 -14.11 18.99
N VAL A 176 10.99 -12.94 18.73
CA VAL A 176 12.42 -12.67 18.96
C VAL A 176 12.56 -11.40 19.78
N SER A 177 13.35 -11.44 20.83
CA SER A 177 13.37 -10.38 21.86
C SER A 177 14.10 -9.10 21.45
N SER A 178 15.04 -9.16 20.50
CA SER A 178 15.86 -8.00 20.09
C SER A 178 16.65 -8.28 18.82
N ASN A 179 17.31 -7.23 18.32
CA ASN A 179 18.24 -7.24 17.20
C ASN A 179 17.66 -7.56 15.81
N VAL A 180 16.35 -7.53 15.65
CA VAL A 180 15.71 -7.70 14.34
C VAL A 180 15.60 -6.36 13.64
N TYR A 181 15.95 -6.32 12.35
CA TYR A 181 16.00 -5.11 11.53
C TYR A 181 15.03 -5.14 10.33
N LEU A 182 15.00 -6.26 9.57
CA LEU A 182 14.05 -6.46 8.47
C LEU A 182 13.16 -7.67 8.76
N ILE A 183 11.93 -7.63 8.23
CA ILE A 183 10.96 -8.71 8.32
C ILE A 183 10.24 -8.90 6.99
N SER A 184 9.95 -10.13 6.62
CA SER A 184 9.10 -10.46 5.48
C SER A 184 8.29 -11.73 5.77
N ALA A 185 6.97 -11.60 5.72
CA ALA A 185 6.05 -12.70 5.82
C ALA A 185 5.67 -13.16 4.41
N GLY A 186 5.96 -14.42 4.10
CA GLY A 186 5.54 -15.11 2.88
C GLY A 186 4.18 -15.77 3.04
N TYR A 187 3.80 -16.68 2.13
CA TYR A 187 2.52 -17.34 2.23
C TYR A 187 2.45 -18.26 3.46
N GLU A 188 3.46 -19.11 3.66
CA GLU A 188 3.54 -20.08 4.76
C GLU A 188 4.93 -20.14 5.43
N HIS A 189 5.78 -19.14 5.20
CA HIS A 189 7.09 -19.03 5.83
C HIS A 189 7.40 -17.57 6.14
N SER A 190 8.44 -17.36 6.92
CA SER A 190 8.86 -16.03 7.34
C SER A 190 10.38 -15.89 7.25
N LEU A 191 10.82 -14.69 6.87
CA LEU A 191 12.22 -14.28 6.89
C LEU A 191 12.38 -13.08 7.83
N TYR A 192 13.51 -13.02 8.51
CA TYR A 192 13.94 -11.81 9.19
C TYR A 192 15.47 -11.66 9.15
N GLU A 193 15.92 -10.43 9.20
CA GLU A 193 17.33 -10.09 9.32
C GLU A 193 17.61 -9.50 10.69
N THR A 194 18.76 -9.84 11.23
CA THR A 194 19.28 -9.26 12.47
C THR A 194 20.26 -8.13 12.19
N THR A 195 20.47 -7.24 13.17
CA THR A 195 21.31 -6.03 13.03
C THR A 195 22.78 -6.31 12.76
N ASP A 196 23.25 -7.55 12.90
CA ASP A 196 24.57 -8.00 12.48
C ASP A 196 24.63 -8.47 11.01
N GLY A 197 23.48 -8.40 10.31
CA GLY A 197 23.33 -8.78 8.90
C GLY A 197 23.09 -10.26 8.66
N SER A 198 22.83 -11.06 9.71
CA SER A 198 22.45 -12.47 9.56
C SER A 198 21.00 -12.60 9.12
N LEU A 199 20.75 -13.50 8.15
CA LEU A 199 19.41 -13.84 7.63
C LEU A 199 18.91 -15.11 8.31
N TRP A 200 17.67 -15.07 8.78
CA TRP A 200 16.97 -16.13 9.47
C TRP A 200 15.66 -16.46 8.76
N ALA A 201 15.27 -17.74 8.77
CA ALA A 201 14.06 -18.22 8.17
C ALA A 201 13.33 -19.24 9.08
N MET A 202 11.99 -19.35 8.92
CA MET A 202 11.16 -20.28 9.65
C MET A 202 9.86 -20.54 8.89
N GLY A 203 9.23 -21.70 9.12
CA GLY A 203 7.98 -22.09 8.48
C GLY A 203 8.13 -23.23 7.48
N GLN A 204 7.24 -23.28 6.49
CA GLN A 204 7.24 -24.28 5.44
C GLN A 204 8.55 -24.27 4.64
N ASN A 205 9.05 -25.46 4.30
CA ASN A 205 10.30 -25.62 3.56
C ASN A 205 10.26 -26.75 2.51
N LEU A 206 9.08 -27.13 2.04
CA LEU A 206 8.93 -28.29 1.12
C LEU A 206 9.68 -28.12 -0.21
N PHE A 207 9.98 -26.88 -0.60
CA PHE A 207 10.69 -26.54 -1.83
C PHE A 207 12.07 -25.90 -1.58
N GLY A 208 12.52 -25.86 -0.31
CA GLY A 208 13.79 -25.22 0.07
C GLY A 208 13.69 -23.69 0.23
N GLN A 209 12.47 -23.13 0.37
CA GLN A 209 12.24 -21.69 0.48
C GLN A 209 12.86 -21.02 1.69
N LEU A 210 13.29 -21.79 2.70
CA LEU A 210 14.06 -21.25 3.82
C LEU A 210 15.55 -21.10 3.51
N GLY A 211 16.10 -21.89 2.53
CA GLY A 211 17.49 -21.78 2.13
C GLY A 211 18.50 -22.39 3.11
N ASP A 212 18.06 -23.18 4.07
CA ASP A 212 18.86 -23.85 5.11
C ASP A 212 19.61 -25.11 4.63
N GLY A 213 19.56 -25.40 3.33
CA GLY A 213 20.14 -26.59 2.71
C GLY A 213 19.27 -27.84 2.77
N THR A 214 18.06 -27.74 3.34
CA THR A 214 17.12 -28.84 3.51
C THR A 214 15.77 -28.54 2.84
N GLN A 215 14.84 -29.50 2.93
CA GLN A 215 13.41 -29.34 2.61
C GLN A 215 12.53 -29.62 3.84
N ASN A 216 13.12 -29.52 5.03
CA ASN A 216 12.38 -29.77 6.27
C ASN A 216 11.73 -28.46 6.75
N THR A 217 10.45 -28.55 7.09
CA THR A 217 9.73 -27.46 7.77
C THR A 217 10.39 -27.13 9.10
N GLN A 218 10.60 -25.85 9.38
CA GLN A 218 11.28 -25.36 10.57
C GLN A 218 10.29 -24.64 11.50
N TYR A 219 10.08 -25.21 12.69
CA TYR A 219 9.18 -24.64 13.70
C TYR A 219 9.88 -23.60 14.60
N THR A 220 11.19 -23.51 14.49
CA THR A 220 12.05 -22.50 15.14
C THR A 220 12.85 -21.75 14.08
N PRO A 221 13.25 -20.49 14.32
CA PRO A 221 14.12 -19.80 13.40
C PRO A 221 15.44 -20.55 13.18
N GLU A 222 15.81 -20.74 11.90
CA GLU A 222 17.10 -21.29 11.46
C GLU A 222 17.90 -20.21 10.75
N GLU A 223 19.22 -20.15 11.01
CA GLU A 223 20.11 -19.20 10.37
C GLU A 223 20.47 -19.66 8.96
N VAL A 224 20.11 -18.85 7.97
CA VAL A 224 20.33 -19.12 6.54
C VAL A 224 21.65 -18.54 6.04
N LEU A 225 21.98 -17.36 6.51
CA LEU A 225 23.19 -16.64 6.17
C LEU A 225 23.80 -16.02 7.41
N THR A 226 24.99 -16.49 7.78
CA THR A 226 25.79 -15.86 8.83
C THR A 226 26.63 -14.73 8.23
N ASN A 227 26.30 -13.50 8.56
CA ASN A 227 27.07 -12.37 8.09
C ASN A 227 27.94 -11.77 9.19
N HIS A 228 29.24 -11.97 9.06
CA HIS A 228 30.24 -11.35 9.94
C HIS A 228 31.03 -10.22 9.25
N SER A 229 30.59 -9.81 8.04
CA SER A 229 31.25 -8.75 7.29
C SER A 229 30.73 -7.38 7.73
N VAL A 230 31.59 -6.53 8.22
CA VAL A 230 31.28 -5.12 8.50
C VAL A 230 31.05 -4.28 7.24
N PHE A 231 31.25 -4.84 6.06
CA PHE A 231 31.16 -4.14 4.76
C PHE A 231 30.01 -4.60 3.87
N ASN A 232 29.47 -5.81 4.09
CA ASN A 232 28.36 -6.38 3.33
C ASN A 232 27.23 -6.71 4.28
N GLY A 233 25.98 -6.58 3.81
CA GLY A 233 24.79 -6.91 4.59
C GLY A 233 23.63 -7.26 3.66
N VAL A 234 22.56 -7.72 4.26
CA VAL A 234 21.27 -7.88 3.60
C VAL A 234 20.59 -6.51 3.54
N TYR A 235 20.15 -6.09 2.36
CA TYR A 235 19.53 -4.78 2.14
C TYR A 235 18.00 -4.85 2.01
N ALA A 236 17.50 -5.97 1.54
CA ALA A 236 16.08 -6.24 1.39
C ALA A 236 15.83 -7.75 1.40
N ILE A 237 14.67 -8.16 1.87
CA ILE A 237 14.21 -9.54 1.91
C ILE A 237 12.78 -9.59 1.39
N SER A 238 12.44 -10.64 0.67
CA SER A 238 11.08 -10.91 0.21
C SER A 238 10.80 -12.40 0.31
N ALA A 239 9.83 -12.75 1.14
CA ALA A 239 9.26 -14.08 1.21
C ALA A 239 8.03 -14.10 0.29
N GLY A 240 8.01 -15.01 -0.67
CA GLY A 240 6.94 -15.19 -1.65
C GLY A 240 5.93 -16.24 -1.28
N PHE A 241 5.36 -16.89 -2.30
CA PHE A 241 4.42 -18.00 -2.08
C PHE A 241 5.17 -19.26 -1.61
N VAL A 242 6.20 -19.70 -2.35
CA VAL A 242 7.04 -20.87 -2.06
C VAL A 242 8.51 -20.65 -2.44
N ASP A 243 8.90 -19.41 -2.57
CA ASP A 243 10.26 -18.97 -2.91
C ASP A 243 10.65 -17.78 -2.02
N SER A 244 11.92 -17.44 -2.01
CA SER A 244 12.43 -16.29 -1.28
C SER A 244 13.57 -15.63 -2.06
N LEU A 245 13.59 -14.30 -2.03
CA LEU A 245 14.70 -13.49 -2.54
C LEU A 245 15.25 -12.58 -1.47
N TYR A 246 16.54 -12.28 -1.57
CA TYR A 246 17.15 -11.21 -0.79
C TYR A 246 18.22 -10.47 -1.57
N LEU A 247 18.48 -9.24 -1.17
CA LEU A 247 19.57 -8.42 -1.67
C LEU A 247 20.73 -8.46 -0.72
N TYR A 248 21.91 -8.79 -1.23
CA TYR A 248 23.14 -8.88 -0.44
C TYR A 248 24.29 -8.13 -1.10
N GLY A 249 25.08 -7.41 -0.31
CA GLY A 249 26.23 -6.71 -0.84
C GLY A 249 26.63 -5.47 -0.05
N SER A 250 27.18 -4.49 -0.74
CA SER A 250 27.48 -3.18 -0.20
C SER A 250 27.29 -2.09 -1.25
N THR A 251 27.09 -0.86 -0.80
CA THR A 251 27.04 0.31 -1.68
C THR A 251 28.33 0.52 -2.48
N PHE A 252 29.43 -0.12 -2.07
CA PHE A 252 30.74 0.01 -2.69
C PHE A 252 31.05 -1.09 -3.71
N LEU A 253 30.60 -2.33 -3.45
CA LEU A 253 30.87 -3.51 -4.28
C LEU A 253 29.69 -3.87 -5.20
N GLY A 254 28.55 -3.19 -5.03
CA GLY A 254 27.28 -3.50 -5.67
C GLY A 254 26.41 -4.41 -4.78
N VAL A 255 25.12 -4.44 -5.13
CA VAL A 255 24.10 -5.23 -4.43
C VAL A 255 23.62 -6.31 -5.40
N SER A 256 23.87 -7.57 -5.04
CA SER A 256 23.47 -8.76 -5.78
C SER A 256 22.11 -9.27 -5.31
N VAL A 257 21.43 -10.05 -6.17
CA VAL A 257 20.15 -10.73 -5.90
C VAL A 257 20.44 -12.20 -5.66
N TRP A 258 19.90 -12.74 -4.59
CA TRP A 258 19.99 -14.14 -4.22
C TRP A 258 18.60 -14.74 -4.08
N GLY A 259 18.44 -15.98 -4.55
CA GLY A 259 17.15 -16.67 -4.55
C GLY A 259 17.25 -18.10 -4.04
N MET A 260 16.16 -18.60 -3.43
CA MET A 260 16.01 -19.94 -2.89
C MET A 260 14.54 -20.36 -2.91
N GLY A 261 14.30 -21.68 -2.94
CA GLY A 261 12.95 -22.24 -2.96
C GLY A 261 12.54 -22.81 -4.31
N TYR A 262 11.24 -22.78 -4.56
CA TYR A 262 10.60 -23.26 -5.77
C TYR A 262 11.10 -22.52 -7.02
N ASN A 263 11.33 -23.26 -8.13
CA ASN A 263 11.89 -22.70 -9.34
C ASN A 263 11.40 -23.44 -10.61
N TYR A 264 10.30 -24.18 -10.59
CA TYR A 264 9.84 -24.92 -11.77
C TYR A 264 9.34 -24.05 -12.91
N ALA A 265 8.92 -22.83 -12.65
CA ALA A 265 8.59 -21.83 -13.66
C ALA A 265 9.72 -20.81 -13.87
N GLY A 266 10.90 -21.01 -13.24
CA GLY A 266 12.04 -20.11 -13.36
C GLY A 266 11.93 -18.86 -12.49
N GLU A 267 11.20 -18.97 -11.37
CA GLU A 267 10.91 -17.84 -10.46
C GLU A 267 12.16 -17.18 -9.90
N LEU A 268 13.24 -17.92 -9.76
CA LEU A 268 14.50 -17.38 -9.24
C LEU A 268 15.32 -16.62 -10.27
N GLY A 269 15.09 -16.87 -11.56
CA GLY A 269 15.83 -16.21 -12.65
C GLY A 269 17.32 -16.56 -12.71
N ASP A 270 17.70 -17.77 -12.25
CA ASP A 270 19.08 -18.27 -12.23
C ASP A 270 19.49 -19.01 -13.53
N GLY A 271 18.65 -18.95 -14.57
CA GLY A 271 18.83 -19.64 -15.84
C GLY A 271 18.48 -21.12 -15.80
N THR A 272 17.77 -21.58 -14.76
CA THR A 272 17.33 -22.97 -14.59
C THR A 272 15.89 -23.03 -14.06
N THR A 273 15.31 -24.24 -14.09
CA THR A 273 14.01 -24.56 -13.46
C THR A 273 14.20 -25.52 -12.30
N THR A 274 15.34 -25.49 -11.62
CA THR A 274 15.67 -26.41 -10.52
C THR A 274 15.45 -25.72 -9.19
N GLU A 275 14.72 -26.35 -8.28
CA GLU A 275 14.55 -25.89 -6.90
C GLU A 275 15.91 -25.65 -6.21
N ARG A 276 15.95 -24.66 -5.32
CA ARG A 276 17.17 -24.32 -4.58
C ARG A 276 16.93 -24.41 -3.07
N ASN A 277 17.48 -25.44 -2.47
CA ASN A 277 17.43 -25.61 -1.01
C ASN A 277 18.43 -24.71 -0.26
N SER A 278 19.37 -24.11 -1.00
CA SER A 278 20.30 -23.08 -0.51
C SER A 278 20.29 -21.92 -1.49
N ALA A 279 20.49 -20.71 -0.99
CA ALA A 279 20.48 -19.52 -1.81
C ALA A 279 21.53 -19.55 -2.92
N VAL A 280 21.15 -19.13 -4.14
CA VAL A 280 22.03 -18.95 -5.31
C VAL A 280 21.99 -17.51 -5.76
N GLU A 281 23.11 -17.00 -6.24
CA GLU A 281 23.18 -15.67 -6.86
C GLU A 281 22.50 -15.71 -8.23
N THR A 282 21.52 -14.83 -8.45
CA THR A 282 20.73 -14.75 -9.69
C THR A 282 21.05 -13.49 -10.49
N VAL A 283 21.45 -12.40 -9.81
CA VAL A 283 21.93 -11.15 -10.43
C VAL A 283 23.12 -10.63 -9.62
N SER A 284 24.25 -10.35 -10.28
CA SER A 284 25.51 -10.01 -9.61
C SER A 284 25.59 -8.56 -9.11
N SER A 285 24.76 -7.65 -9.59
CA SER A 285 24.79 -6.25 -9.13
C SER A 285 23.54 -5.43 -9.55
N GLY A 286 23.39 -4.27 -8.91
CA GLY A 286 22.40 -3.28 -9.31
C GLY A 286 21.02 -3.44 -8.67
N GLY A 287 20.81 -4.41 -7.79
CA GLY A 287 19.55 -4.59 -7.06
C GLY A 287 19.25 -3.41 -6.11
N SER A 288 17.99 -2.99 -6.06
CA SER A 288 17.47 -1.94 -5.15
C SER A 288 16.28 -2.45 -4.32
N ALA A 289 15.39 -3.25 -4.92
CA ALA A 289 14.31 -3.93 -4.22
C ALA A 289 13.96 -5.25 -4.94
N VAL A 290 13.41 -6.21 -4.20
CA VAL A 290 12.92 -7.50 -4.71
C VAL A 290 11.51 -7.77 -4.20
N ALA A 291 10.71 -8.49 -4.98
CA ALA A 291 9.41 -9.00 -4.57
C ALA A 291 9.18 -10.38 -5.16
N CYS A 292 8.72 -11.31 -4.34
CA CYS A 292 8.34 -12.67 -4.72
C CYS A 292 6.82 -12.81 -4.73
N GLY A 293 6.29 -13.60 -5.68
CA GLY A 293 4.87 -13.90 -5.77
C GLY A 293 4.61 -15.34 -6.18
N PHE A 294 3.53 -15.58 -6.89
CA PHE A 294 3.21 -16.89 -7.42
C PHE A 294 3.71 -17.00 -8.86
N GLY A 295 4.75 -17.82 -9.09
CA GLY A 295 5.27 -18.12 -10.42
C GLY A 295 6.06 -16.98 -11.10
N VAL A 296 6.33 -15.89 -10.40
CA VAL A 296 7.11 -14.76 -10.91
C VAL A 296 7.76 -13.99 -9.77
N SER A 297 8.94 -13.45 -10.03
CA SER A 297 9.64 -12.52 -9.14
C SER A 297 9.91 -11.18 -9.82
N LEU A 298 10.01 -10.12 -9.03
CA LEU A 298 10.33 -8.77 -9.50
C LEU A 298 11.66 -8.30 -8.91
N LEU A 299 12.39 -7.55 -9.72
CA LEU A 299 13.61 -6.82 -9.35
C LEU A 299 13.49 -5.37 -9.79
N LEU A 300 13.54 -4.47 -8.84
CA LEU A 300 13.80 -3.05 -9.10
C LEU A 300 15.31 -2.82 -9.04
N LYS A 301 15.85 -2.24 -10.10
CA LYS A 301 17.28 -1.84 -10.11
C LYS A 301 17.47 -0.39 -9.68
N SER A 302 18.67 -0.06 -9.28
CA SER A 302 19.06 1.27 -8.81
C SER A 302 18.97 2.37 -9.87
N ASP A 303 18.88 2.01 -11.16
CA ASP A 303 18.65 2.92 -12.28
C ASP A 303 17.15 3.22 -12.51
N GLY A 304 16.26 2.62 -11.69
CA GLY A 304 14.82 2.74 -11.81
C GLY A 304 14.18 1.85 -12.84
N SER A 305 14.91 0.88 -13.42
CA SER A 305 14.34 -0.14 -14.30
C SER A 305 13.70 -1.26 -13.48
N LEU A 306 12.55 -1.78 -13.97
CA LEU A 306 11.82 -2.89 -13.37
C LEU A 306 11.97 -4.13 -14.24
N TRP A 307 12.32 -5.24 -13.62
CA TRP A 307 12.57 -6.53 -14.24
C TRP A 307 11.65 -7.58 -13.60
N GLN A 308 11.26 -8.56 -14.41
CA GLN A 308 10.55 -9.77 -13.93
C GLN A 308 11.28 -11.03 -14.38
N THR A 309 11.05 -12.13 -13.69
CA THR A 309 11.48 -13.45 -14.17
C THR A 309 10.52 -13.95 -15.23
N GLU A 310 11.07 -14.37 -16.36
CA GLU A 310 10.35 -14.97 -17.49
C GLU A 310 11.29 -15.94 -18.23
N ASN A 311 10.83 -17.17 -18.49
CA ASN A 311 11.65 -18.20 -19.13
C ASN A 311 13.02 -18.38 -18.46
N ASP A 312 13.02 -18.53 -17.13
CA ASP A 312 14.17 -18.79 -16.26
C ASP A 312 15.20 -17.65 -16.16
N VAL A 313 14.93 -16.48 -16.76
CA VAL A 313 15.83 -15.34 -16.77
C VAL A 313 15.12 -14.04 -16.38
N TRP A 314 15.91 -13.05 -15.95
CA TRP A 314 15.41 -11.71 -15.69
C TRP A 314 15.19 -10.93 -17.00
N THR A 315 13.98 -10.45 -17.23
CA THR A 315 13.56 -9.67 -18.41
C THR A 315 13.10 -8.28 -17.98
N GLU A 316 13.62 -7.25 -18.64
CA GLU A 316 13.21 -5.86 -18.38
C GLU A 316 11.77 -5.61 -18.87
N ILE A 317 10.91 -5.09 -18.00
CA ILE A 317 9.50 -4.78 -18.31
C ILE A 317 9.19 -3.28 -18.25
N VAL A 318 9.99 -2.48 -17.52
CA VAL A 318 9.94 -1.01 -17.51
C VAL A 318 11.36 -0.48 -17.45
N SER A 319 11.74 0.41 -18.36
CA SER A 319 13.15 0.80 -18.55
C SER A 319 13.64 1.86 -17.55
N SER A 320 12.76 2.60 -16.87
CA SER A 320 13.19 3.65 -15.93
C SER A 320 12.03 4.24 -15.11
N ASN A 321 12.38 5.08 -14.14
CA ASN A 321 11.46 5.89 -13.33
C ASN A 321 10.57 5.10 -12.36
N VAL A 322 10.79 3.81 -12.15
CA VAL A 322 10.09 3.06 -11.12
C VAL A 322 10.74 3.36 -9.76
N THR A 323 9.90 3.64 -8.77
CA THR A 323 10.34 3.98 -7.40
C THR A 323 9.91 2.97 -6.35
N ALA A 324 8.84 2.22 -6.63
CA ALA A 324 8.37 1.14 -5.79
C ALA A 324 7.59 0.10 -6.61
N MET A 325 7.53 -1.12 -6.12
CA MET A 325 6.80 -2.23 -6.72
C MET A 325 6.22 -3.15 -5.65
N THR A 326 5.22 -3.92 -6.03
CA THR A 326 4.69 -5.03 -5.24
C THR A 326 4.12 -6.10 -6.16
N LEU A 327 4.04 -7.30 -5.65
CA LEU A 327 3.53 -8.48 -6.34
C LEU A 327 2.43 -9.11 -5.50
N GLY A 328 1.26 -9.31 -6.09
CA GLY A 328 0.17 -10.04 -5.44
C GLY A 328 0.40 -11.54 -5.47
N TYR A 329 -0.17 -12.26 -4.50
CA TYR A 329 -0.15 -13.73 -4.51
C TYR A 329 -0.88 -14.36 -5.71
N ASP A 330 -1.64 -13.57 -6.48
CA ASP A 330 -2.29 -13.94 -7.75
C ASP A 330 -1.44 -13.62 -9.00
N GLY A 331 -0.18 -13.24 -8.83
CA GLY A 331 0.73 -12.86 -9.91
C GLY A 331 0.51 -11.45 -10.48
N ARG A 332 -0.34 -10.64 -9.85
CA ARG A 332 -0.56 -9.23 -10.24
C ARG A 332 0.64 -8.38 -9.91
N ILE A 333 1.14 -7.63 -10.90
CA ILE A 333 2.25 -6.68 -10.73
C ILE A 333 1.70 -5.26 -10.59
N LEU A 334 2.14 -4.55 -9.56
CA LEU A 334 1.87 -3.12 -9.36
C LEU A 334 3.19 -2.39 -9.18
N TYR A 335 3.31 -1.18 -9.77
CA TYR A 335 4.47 -0.33 -9.55
C TYR A 335 4.12 1.16 -9.56
N ILE A 336 4.94 1.94 -8.87
CA ILE A 336 4.83 3.40 -8.75
C ILE A 336 5.96 4.03 -9.55
N GLN A 337 5.64 5.03 -10.37
CA GLN A 337 6.64 5.85 -11.05
C GLN A 337 7.01 7.10 -10.23
N SER A 338 8.13 7.72 -10.59
CA SER A 338 8.66 8.91 -9.91
C SER A 338 7.71 10.14 -9.95
N ASP A 339 6.72 10.13 -10.84
CA ASP A 339 5.65 11.14 -10.89
C ASP A 339 4.50 10.83 -9.91
N GLY A 340 4.59 9.75 -9.15
CA GLY A 340 3.56 9.28 -8.23
C GLY A 340 2.40 8.54 -8.89
N SER A 341 2.50 8.21 -10.18
CA SER A 341 1.48 7.40 -10.85
C SER A 341 1.62 5.91 -10.48
N LEU A 342 0.49 5.25 -10.25
CA LEU A 342 0.39 3.82 -10.01
C LEU A 342 -0.01 3.10 -11.30
N TRP A 343 0.68 2.01 -11.59
CA TRP A 343 0.46 1.16 -12.76
C TRP A 343 0.26 -0.28 -12.34
N GLY A 344 -0.55 -1.04 -13.09
CA GLY A 344 -0.83 -2.42 -12.77
C GLY A 344 -1.10 -3.28 -14.00
N VAL A 345 -0.84 -4.59 -13.86
CA VAL A 345 -1.14 -5.64 -14.84
C VAL A 345 -1.48 -6.94 -14.11
N GLY A 346 -2.27 -7.78 -14.73
CA GLY A 346 -2.62 -9.11 -14.21
C GLY A 346 -4.08 -9.28 -13.83
N ASN A 347 -4.31 -10.07 -12.79
CA ASN A 347 -5.65 -10.46 -12.33
C ASN A 347 -6.45 -9.25 -11.82
N ASN A 348 -7.72 -9.17 -12.27
CA ASN A 348 -8.66 -8.11 -11.87
C ASN A 348 -10.08 -8.64 -11.62
N TYR A 349 -10.25 -9.93 -11.38
CA TYR A 349 -11.57 -10.56 -11.25
C TYR A 349 -12.44 -9.92 -10.16
N TYR A 350 -11.83 -9.40 -9.10
CA TYR A 350 -12.50 -8.71 -8.00
C TYR A 350 -12.37 -7.18 -8.07
N GLY A 351 -11.82 -6.62 -9.17
CA GLY A 351 -11.55 -5.20 -9.30
C GLY A 351 -10.31 -4.72 -8.54
N GLN A 352 -9.36 -5.62 -8.25
CA GLN A 352 -8.15 -5.33 -7.47
C GLN A 352 -7.15 -4.41 -8.19
N LEU A 353 -7.33 -4.14 -9.49
CA LEU A 353 -6.61 -3.09 -10.21
C LEU A 353 -7.26 -1.70 -10.03
N GLY A 354 -8.53 -1.64 -9.61
CA GLY A 354 -9.20 -0.36 -9.31
C GLY A 354 -9.54 0.51 -10.53
N ASP A 355 -9.56 -0.05 -11.70
CA ASP A 355 -9.86 0.63 -12.98
C ASP A 355 -11.36 0.79 -13.26
N GLY A 356 -12.21 0.37 -12.32
CA GLY A 356 -13.67 0.36 -12.44
C GLY A 356 -14.23 -0.87 -13.16
N THR A 357 -13.39 -1.83 -13.52
CA THR A 357 -13.78 -3.07 -14.19
C THR A 357 -13.41 -4.31 -13.37
N THR A 358 -13.77 -5.48 -13.87
CA THR A 358 -13.32 -6.79 -13.36
C THR A 358 -12.58 -7.59 -14.46
N ASN A 359 -12.11 -6.91 -15.51
CA ASN A 359 -11.37 -7.53 -16.58
C ASN A 359 -9.87 -7.60 -16.23
N ASN A 360 -9.26 -8.75 -16.44
CA ASN A 360 -7.81 -8.88 -16.28
C ASN A 360 -7.07 -7.96 -17.28
N ALA A 361 -6.07 -7.25 -16.80
CA ALA A 361 -5.20 -6.44 -17.63
C ALA A 361 -4.08 -7.32 -18.22
N THR A 362 -3.95 -7.32 -19.54
CA THR A 362 -2.89 -8.06 -20.28
C THR A 362 -1.68 -7.20 -20.59
N ARG A 363 -1.72 -5.91 -20.25
CA ARG A 363 -0.65 -4.93 -20.37
C ARG A 363 -0.72 -3.99 -19.18
N PHE A 364 0.35 -3.27 -18.88
CA PHE A 364 0.33 -2.26 -17.84
C PHE A 364 -0.68 -1.15 -18.15
N GLU A 365 -1.59 -0.95 -17.23
CA GLU A 365 -2.58 0.11 -17.27
C GLU A 365 -2.35 1.04 -16.09
N ARG A 366 -2.57 2.34 -16.31
CA ARG A 366 -2.50 3.31 -15.22
C ARG A 366 -3.71 3.10 -14.32
N ILE A 367 -3.46 2.73 -13.08
CA ILE A 367 -4.47 2.71 -12.04
C ILE A 367 -4.71 4.18 -11.69
N ILE A 368 -5.89 4.69 -12.00
CA ILE A 368 -6.22 6.06 -11.69
C ILE A 368 -6.30 6.15 -10.16
N PRO A 369 -5.41 6.92 -9.48
CA PRO A 369 -5.64 7.24 -8.08
C PRO A 369 -7.03 7.87 -7.97
N PRO A 370 -7.70 7.80 -6.83
CA PRO A 370 -9.09 8.23 -6.70
C PRO A 370 -9.27 9.57 -7.37
N LEU A 371 -10.19 9.59 -8.33
CA LEU A 371 -10.50 10.68 -9.25
C LEU A 371 -10.40 12.04 -8.53
N GLN A 372 -9.52 12.89 -8.99
CA GLN A 372 -9.23 14.14 -8.30
C GLN A 372 -10.14 15.25 -8.84
N PHE A 373 -10.66 16.03 -7.92
CA PHE A 373 -11.28 17.30 -8.25
C PHE A 373 -10.23 18.42 -8.07
N VAL A 374 -9.64 18.85 -9.16
CA VAL A 374 -8.56 19.86 -9.15
C VAL A 374 -9.08 21.19 -9.67
N VAL A 375 -8.99 22.23 -8.87
CA VAL A 375 -9.19 23.61 -9.35
C VAL A 375 -7.86 24.10 -9.93
N THR A 376 -7.75 24.16 -11.24
CA THR A 376 -6.53 24.59 -11.94
C THR A 376 -6.43 26.09 -12.12
N ASN A 377 -7.55 26.81 -12.04
CA ASN A 377 -7.58 28.26 -12.18
C ASN A 377 -8.75 28.87 -11.40
N LEU A 378 -8.48 29.99 -10.77
CA LEU A 378 -9.46 30.86 -10.12
C LEU A 378 -9.25 32.30 -10.60
N ALA A 379 -10.27 32.89 -11.20
CA ALA A 379 -10.19 34.24 -11.71
C ALA A 379 -11.40 35.07 -11.31
N VAL A 380 -11.24 36.38 -11.23
CA VAL A 380 -12.35 37.33 -11.15
C VAL A 380 -12.74 37.76 -12.56
N SER A 381 -14.02 37.62 -12.87
CA SER A 381 -14.60 38.02 -14.13
C SER A 381 -15.66 39.11 -13.90
N ALA A 382 -15.72 40.11 -14.79
CA ALA A 382 -16.66 41.23 -14.69
C ALA A 382 -16.61 41.97 -13.33
N GLY A 383 -15.46 41.95 -12.64
CA GLY A 383 -15.23 42.66 -11.38
C GLY A 383 -15.90 42.09 -10.13
N THR A 384 -16.90 41.24 -10.29
CA THR A 384 -17.67 40.67 -9.14
C THR A 384 -17.87 39.19 -9.17
N ASN A 385 -17.55 38.50 -10.25
CA ASN A 385 -17.79 37.08 -10.40
C ASN A 385 -16.49 36.28 -10.20
N LEU A 386 -16.55 35.20 -9.46
CA LEU A 386 -15.46 34.22 -9.35
C LEU A 386 -15.65 33.07 -10.36
N VAL A 387 -14.65 32.87 -11.21
CA VAL A 387 -14.62 31.78 -12.18
C VAL A 387 -13.66 30.72 -11.69
N PHE A 388 -14.20 29.52 -11.50
CA PHE A 388 -13.44 28.32 -11.16
C PHE A 388 -13.26 27.47 -12.42
N LYS A 389 -12.03 27.05 -12.71
CA LYS A 389 -11.74 26.08 -13.76
C LYS A 389 -10.91 24.96 -13.16
N GLY A 390 -11.10 23.76 -13.66
CA GLY A 390 -10.37 22.61 -13.15
C GLY A 390 -10.67 21.35 -13.92
N LEU A 391 -10.27 20.23 -13.33
CA LEU A 391 -10.50 18.88 -13.80
C LEU A 391 -11.36 18.14 -12.77
N ASN A 392 -12.41 17.48 -13.24
CA ASN A 392 -13.21 16.54 -12.46
C ASN A 392 -13.04 15.15 -13.07
N GLU A 393 -12.27 14.31 -12.45
CA GLU A 393 -12.03 12.93 -12.88
C GLU A 393 -13.08 11.96 -12.36
N PHE A 394 -14.00 12.39 -11.48
CA PHE A 394 -15.06 11.54 -10.93
C PHE A 394 -16.15 11.12 -11.95
N GLY A 395 -16.12 11.64 -13.16
CA GLY A 395 -17.09 11.33 -14.21
C GLY A 395 -18.49 11.87 -13.94
N ILE A 396 -19.02 11.67 -12.76
CA ILE A 396 -20.34 12.15 -12.30
C ILE A 396 -20.26 12.64 -10.86
N GLY A 397 -20.99 13.71 -10.57
CA GLY A 397 -21.07 14.27 -9.21
C GLY A 397 -21.69 15.65 -9.22
N SER A 398 -21.94 16.21 -8.05
CA SER A 398 -22.39 17.59 -7.89
C SER A 398 -21.40 18.35 -7.01
N THR A 399 -21.05 19.54 -7.42
CA THR A 399 -20.23 20.43 -6.60
C THR A 399 -21.09 21.52 -5.99
N VAL A 400 -20.89 21.77 -4.70
CA VAL A 400 -21.51 22.88 -3.98
C VAL A 400 -20.42 23.85 -3.55
N VAL A 401 -20.59 25.11 -3.92
CA VAL A 401 -19.75 26.21 -3.43
C VAL A 401 -20.46 26.84 -2.24
N PHE A 402 -19.79 26.86 -1.12
CA PHE A 402 -20.24 27.52 0.10
C PHE A 402 -19.48 28.82 0.33
N SER A 403 -20.12 29.82 0.91
CA SER A 403 -19.46 31.05 1.35
C SER A 403 -19.71 31.37 2.82
N SER A 404 -18.75 32.03 3.46
CA SER A 404 -18.89 32.56 4.82
C SER A 404 -18.02 33.80 4.97
N THR A 405 -18.42 34.71 5.87
CA THR A 405 -17.60 35.82 6.34
C THR A 405 -16.73 35.42 7.55
N ASN A 406 -16.89 34.21 8.10
CA ASN A 406 -16.12 33.69 9.20
C ASN A 406 -15.58 32.28 8.83
N VAL A 407 -14.27 32.18 8.70
CA VAL A 407 -13.58 30.93 8.36
C VAL A 407 -13.61 29.88 9.47
N ALA A 408 -13.76 30.29 10.71
CA ALA A 408 -13.76 29.38 11.85
C ALA A 408 -15.08 28.60 12.03
N LEU A 409 -16.14 28.98 11.31
CA LEU A 409 -17.40 28.26 11.38
C LEU A 409 -17.30 26.86 10.72
N PRO A 410 -17.95 25.85 11.28
CA PRO A 410 -18.08 24.55 10.64
C PRO A 410 -18.88 24.66 9.34
N LEU A 411 -18.62 23.78 8.35
CA LEU A 411 -19.16 23.89 6.99
C LEU A 411 -20.69 23.89 6.94
N ASN A 412 -21.37 23.24 7.86
CA ASN A 412 -22.83 23.23 7.96
C ASN A 412 -23.45 24.60 8.31
N GLN A 413 -22.64 25.56 8.74
CA GLN A 413 -23.04 26.95 9.00
C GLN A 413 -22.63 27.92 7.87
N TRP A 414 -22.03 27.40 6.78
CA TRP A 414 -21.70 28.18 5.60
C TRP A 414 -22.89 28.20 4.64
N THR A 415 -23.10 29.33 3.97
CA THR A 415 -24.21 29.49 3.03
C THR A 415 -23.83 28.85 1.68
N PRO A 416 -24.60 27.89 1.14
CA PRO A 416 -24.40 27.43 -0.23
C PRO A 416 -24.76 28.55 -1.22
N VAL A 417 -23.83 28.87 -2.12
CA VAL A 417 -24.01 29.95 -3.09
C VAL A 417 -24.08 29.46 -4.52
N TRP A 418 -23.72 28.23 -4.76
CA TRP A 418 -23.79 27.60 -6.06
C TRP A 418 -23.83 26.07 -5.93
N THR A 419 -24.64 25.41 -6.75
CA THR A 419 -24.73 23.95 -6.82
C THR A 419 -24.96 23.57 -8.28
N ASN A 420 -24.19 22.63 -8.81
CA ASN A 420 -24.41 22.08 -10.15
C ASN A 420 -23.84 20.66 -10.27
N GLY A 421 -24.39 19.86 -11.19
CA GLY A 421 -23.81 18.61 -11.64
C GLY A 421 -22.59 18.87 -12.51
N LEU A 422 -21.53 18.13 -12.28
CA LEU A 422 -20.32 18.13 -13.10
C LEU A 422 -20.21 16.81 -13.86
N GLY A 423 -20.05 16.90 -15.18
CA GLY A 423 -19.58 15.77 -16.00
C GLY A 423 -18.09 15.53 -15.80
N GLY A 424 -17.58 14.35 -16.21
CA GLY A 424 -16.14 14.08 -16.22
C GLY A 424 -15.36 14.99 -17.14
N GLY A 425 -14.10 15.24 -16.82
CA GLY A 425 -13.17 16.05 -17.61
C GLY A 425 -13.07 17.51 -17.14
N ASN A 426 -12.59 18.37 -18.02
CA ASN A 426 -12.42 19.78 -17.70
C ASN A 426 -13.75 20.48 -17.38
N PHE A 427 -13.79 21.23 -16.31
CA PHE A 427 -14.94 22.03 -15.93
C PHE A 427 -14.63 23.53 -15.87
N SER A 428 -15.65 24.35 -16.04
CA SER A 428 -15.62 25.77 -15.74
C SER A 428 -16.99 26.22 -15.24
N PHE A 429 -17.04 26.88 -14.10
CA PHE A 429 -18.27 27.48 -13.60
C PHE A 429 -18.01 28.85 -12.97
N THR A 430 -19.05 29.64 -12.87
CA THR A 430 -18.98 31.02 -12.37
C THR A 430 -19.93 31.20 -11.19
N VAL A 431 -19.41 31.66 -10.07
CA VAL A 431 -20.20 32.18 -8.95
C VAL A 431 -20.42 33.66 -9.17
N THR A 432 -21.65 34.05 -9.54
CA THR A 432 -22.00 35.43 -9.84
C THR A 432 -22.09 36.28 -8.56
N ASN A 433 -21.70 37.52 -8.63
CA ASN A 433 -21.69 38.48 -7.51
C ASN A 433 -20.93 37.98 -6.28
N ALA A 434 -19.92 37.11 -6.48
CA ALA A 434 -19.12 36.55 -5.42
C ALA A 434 -18.29 37.61 -4.69
N VAL A 435 -17.79 38.63 -5.42
CA VAL A 435 -17.05 39.73 -4.86
C VAL A 435 -18.02 40.92 -4.60
N ASN A 436 -18.29 41.17 -3.32
CA ASN A 436 -19.17 42.26 -2.91
C ASN A 436 -18.38 43.28 -2.07
N PRO A 437 -18.27 44.56 -2.50
CA PRO A 437 -17.55 45.60 -1.76
C PRO A 437 -18.07 45.84 -0.34
N ALA A 438 -19.36 45.55 -0.08
CA ALA A 438 -19.95 45.67 1.26
C ALA A 438 -19.45 44.60 2.26
N PHE A 439 -18.83 43.54 1.76
CA PHE A 439 -18.27 42.46 2.57
C PHE A 439 -16.81 42.22 2.14
N PRO A 440 -15.84 42.97 2.67
CA PRO A 440 -14.46 42.97 2.21
C PRO A 440 -13.72 41.65 2.46
N GLN A 441 -14.27 40.78 3.30
CA GLN A 441 -13.72 39.44 3.52
C GLN A 441 -14.83 38.40 3.33
N ARG A 442 -14.70 37.55 2.31
CA ARG A 442 -15.58 36.43 2.08
C ARG A 442 -14.75 35.20 1.71
N PHE A 443 -15.01 34.11 2.41
CA PHE A 443 -14.33 32.83 2.22
C PHE A 443 -15.23 31.92 1.40
N TYR A 444 -14.63 31.07 0.56
CA TYR A 444 -15.34 30.10 -0.26
C TYR A 444 -14.79 28.70 0.00
N ARG A 445 -15.67 27.71 0.10
CA ARG A 445 -15.33 26.30 0.16
C ARG A 445 -16.11 25.55 -0.92
N LEU A 446 -15.40 24.63 -1.62
CA LEU A 446 -16.03 23.70 -2.53
C LEU A 446 -16.25 22.38 -1.80
N LYS A 447 -17.41 21.77 -2.01
CA LYS A 447 -17.73 20.42 -1.55
C LYS A 447 -18.22 19.63 -2.74
N LEU A 448 -17.55 18.55 -3.07
CA LEU A 448 -18.03 17.58 -4.03
C LEU A 448 -19.05 16.67 -3.33
N LEU A 449 -20.24 16.53 -3.95
CA LEU A 449 -21.24 15.55 -3.57
C LEU A 449 -21.23 14.46 -4.63
N GLN A 450 -20.73 13.30 -4.28
CA GLN A 450 -20.86 12.13 -5.14
C GLN A 450 -22.30 11.63 -5.03
N LEU A 451 -22.94 11.39 -6.17
CA LEU A 451 -24.18 10.65 -6.21
C LEU A 451 -23.85 9.18 -5.91
N LEU A 452 -24.48 8.63 -4.86
CA LEU A 452 -24.45 7.21 -4.53
C LEU A 452 -25.14 6.39 -5.63
#